data_332d628e6feee750c06e103426672da8
#
_entry.id   332d628e6feee750c06e103426672da8
#
_cell.length_a   1.000
_cell.length_b   1.000
_cell.length_c   1.000
_cell.angle_alpha   90.00
_cell.angle_beta   90.00
_cell.angle_gamma   90.00
#
_symmetry.space_group_name_H-M   'P 1'
#
loop_
_entity.id
_entity.type
_entity.pdbx_description
1 polymer ?
#
loop_
_entity_poly.entity_id
_entity_poly.type
_entity_poly.pdbx_seq_one_letter_code
_entity_poly.pdbx_strand_id
1 'polypeptide(L)'
;SLYVEPLWLFYRPDGAIARNNTLVGSRIAIGIPGSGTLAFVDPLLTANGVTPANSTLHETGGQEALRQLRLGEIDAALFVGGANSPLIQEAIFDPAIRLMSLPRADAYARRYGYISRLTLPAGTIDLARNLPPSDVAMIGTKAMLAARDGLHPAVINLLIDAARDIHGGQGAFEAAGEFPGTARVDLLVSPYADQHRRFGPSFLYQAMPFWAAALVERLIVLLVPLLFLVFPLVNLLPRVVQWRDRS
;
A
#
# COMPACT_ATOMS: atom_id res chain seq x y z
N SER A 1 2.25 0.22 -5.26
CA SER A 1 1.61 -0.18 -3.98
C SER A 1 2.56 -1.01 -3.14
N LEU A 2 2.47 -0.89 -1.81
CA LEU A 2 3.37 -1.53 -0.85
C LEU A 2 2.72 -2.76 -0.18
N TYR A 3 1.47 -2.64 0.24
CA TYR A 3 0.69 -3.68 0.92
C TYR A 3 -0.80 -3.32 0.91
N VAL A 4 -1.63 -4.22 1.42
CA VAL A 4 -3.07 -4.00 1.56
C VAL A 4 -3.38 -3.41 2.93
N GLU A 5 -4.26 -2.42 2.98
CA GLU A 5 -4.81 -1.83 4.21
C GLU A 5 -6.30 -2.17 4.31
N PRO A 6 -6.65 -3.26 5.01
CA PRO A 6 -8.03 -3.61 5.27
C PRO A 6 -8.75 -2.58 6.12
N LEU A 7 -10.05 -2.44 5.91
CA LEU A 7 -10.96 -1.79 6.83
C LEU A 7 -11.39 -2.81 7.90
N TRP A 8 -11.04 -2.56 9.13
CA TRP A 8 -11.41 -3.31 10.30
C TRP A 8 -12.59 -2.60 11.00
N LEU A 9 -13.73 -3.26 11.06
CA LEU A 9 -14.89 -2.77 11.79
C LEU A 9 -15.13 -3.67 12.99
N PHE A 10 -14.80 -3.16 14.17
CA PHE A 10 -15.05 -3.85 15.43
C PHE A 10 -16.29 -3.30 16.12
N TYR A 11 -17.04 -4.18 16.78
CA TYR A 11 -18.25 -3.84 17.50
C TYR A 11 -18.41 -4.70 18.77
N ARG A 12 -19.28 -4.27 19.68
CA ARG A 12 -19.61 -5.04 20.87
C ARG A 12 -20.69 -6.08 20.60
N PRO A 13 -20.49 -7.36 21.00
CA PRO A 13 -21.46 -8.43 20.73
C PRO A 13 -22.78 -8.28 21.50
N ASP A 14 -22.79 -7.53 22.61
CA ASP A 14 -23.97 -7.22 23.43
C ASP A 14 -24.70 -5.93 22.99
N GLY A 15 -24.12 -5.19 22.03
CA GLY A 15 -24.61 -3.91 21.56
C GLY A 15 -25.77 -3.98 20.55
N ALA A 16 -26.26 -2.80 20.17
CA ALA A 16 -27.34 -2.64 19.17
C ALA A 16 -26.95 -3.15 17.78
N ILE A 17 -25.68 -2.99 17.42
CA ILE A 17 -25.15 -3.42 16.12
C ILE A 17 -25.26 -4.95 15.95
N ALA A 18 -24.94 -5.72 16.99
CA ALA A 18 -25.07 -7.17 16.97
C ALA A 18 -26.52 -7.63 16.74
N ARG A 19 -27.49 -6.90 17.29
CA ARG A 19 -28.92 -7.22 17.16
C ARG A 19 -29.52 -6.78 15.84
N ASN A 20 -29.16 -5.60 15.36
CA ASN A 20 -29.83 -4.96 14.23
C ASN A 20 -29.04 -5.06 12.91
N ASN A 21 -27.81 -5.50 12.97
CA ASN A 21 -26.87 -5.56 11.85
C ASN A 21 -26.78 -4.23 11.05
N THR A 22 -26.84 -3.10 11.76
CA THR A 22 -26.77 -1.76 11.19
C THR A 22 -25.93 -0.84 12.07
N LEU A 23 -25.27 0.11 11.43
CA LEU A 23 -24.54 1.19 12.10
C LEU A 23 -25.41 2.44 12.34
N VAL A 24 -26.59 2.51 11.71
CA VAL A 24 -27.54 3.62 11.91
C VAL A 24 -28.00 3.64 13.36
N GLY A 25 -27.98 4.81 14.00
CA GLY A 25 -28.33 4.99 15.40
C GLY A 25 -27.23 4.66 16.39
N SER A 26 -26.03 4.33 15.92
CA SER A 26 -24.90 3.92 16.76
C SER A 26 -23.91 5.05 17.02
N ARG A 27 -23.11 4.90 18.08
CA ARG A 27 -21.95 5.74 18.40
C ARG A 27 -20.71 5.07 17.79
N ILE A 28 -20.05 5.74 16.86
CA ILE A 28 -19.04 5.14 16.00
C ILE A 28 -17.76 5.95 16.01
N ALA A 29 -16.62 5.35 16.35
CA ALA A 29 -15.31 5.97 16.14
C ALA A 29 -14.89 5.80 14.66
N ILE A 30 -14.64 6.93 13.99
CA ILE A 30 -14.40 7.00 12.55
C ILE A 30 -12.96 7.42 12.18
N GLY A 31 -12.06 7.52 13.15
CA GLY A 31 -10.69 8.01 12.99
C GLY A 31 -10.57 9.50 13.33
N ILE A 32 -9.33 9.94 13.49
CA ILE A 32 -9.03 11.35 13.82
C ILE A 32 -8.99 12.22 12.54
N PRO A 33 -9.24 13.52 12.63
CA PRO A 33 -9.08 14.45 11.52
C PRO A 33 -7.70 14.33 10.85
N GLY A 34 -7.70 14.27 9.52
CA GLY A 34 -6.49 14.10 8.72
C GLY A 34 -5.95 12.66 8.64
N SER A 35 -6.58 11.69 9.28
CA SER A 35 -6.19 10.28 9.16
C SER A 35 -6.71 9.62 7.89
N GLY A 36 -5.98 8.63 7.39
CA GLY A 36 -6.44 7.78 6.29
C GLY A 36 -7.72 7.01 6.63
N THR A 37 -7.92 6.66 7.91
CA THR A 37 -9.15 6.01 8.37
C THR A 37 -10.36 6.92 8.13
N LEU A 38 -10.34 8.16 8.59
CA LEU A 38 -11.45 9.09 8.40
C LEU A 38 -11.74 9.33 6.91
N ALA A 39 -10.70 9.58 6.11
CA ALA A 39 -10.84 9.82 4.68
C ALA A 39 -11.44 8.61 3.93
N PHE A 40 -11.14 7.38 4.37
CA PHE A 40 -11.66 6.16 3.77
C PHE A 40 -13.10 5.86 4.23
N VAL A 41 -13.41 6.08 5.50
CA VAL A 41 -14.64 5.66 6.16
C VAL A 41 -15.82 6.60 5.91
N ASP A 42 -15.60 7.92 5.91
CA ASP A 42 -16.65 8.92 5.81
C ASP A 42 -17.52 8.79 4.55
N PRO A 43 -16.96 8.65 3.33
CA PRO A 43 -17.76 8.42 2.13
C PRO A 43 -18.55 7.10 2.19
N LEU A 44 -18.01 6.07 2.83
CA LEU A 44 -18.65 4.77 2.95
C LEU A 44 -19.84 4.81 3.92
N LEU A 45 -19.68 5.47 5.06
CA LEU A 45 -20.78 5.66 6.03
C LEU A 45 -21.92 6.44 5.38
N THR A 46 -21.60 7.56 4.72
CA THR A 46 -22.58 8.38 4.00
C THR A 46 -23.32 7.57 2.93
N ALA A 47 -22.61 6.78 2.14
CA ALA A 47 -23.20 5.91 1.10
C ALA A 47 -24.09 4.80 1.69
N ASN A 48 -23.93 4.47 2.97
CA ASN A 48 -24.77 3.51 3.71
C ASN A 48 -25.85 4.20 4.54
N GLY A 49 -26.07 5.50 4.38
CA GLY A 49 -27.09 6.26 5.10
C GLY A 49 -26.75 6.53 6.55
N VAL A 50 -25.49 6.34 6.97
CA VAL A 50 -25.00 6.67 8.31
C VAL A 50 -24.46 8.10 8.27
N THR A 51 -25.13 8.99 8.98
CA THR A 51 -24.85 10.44 8.94
C THR A 51 -24.89 11.02 10.35
N PRO A 52 -24.31 12.20 10.59
CA PRO A 52 -24.42 12.88 11.89
C PRO A 52 -25.86 13.19 12.35
N ALA A 53 -26.82 13.16 11.41
CA ALA A 53 -28.24 13.34 11.74
C ALA A 53 -28.89 12.13 12.38
N ASN A 54 -28.34 10.93 12.16
CA ASN A 54 -28.94 9.67 12.67
C ASN A 54 -27.97 8.78 13.45
N SER A 55 -26.71 9.21 13.62
CA SER A 55 -25.70 8.45 14.35
C SER A 55 -24.71 9.43 15.00
N THR A 56 -24.04 9.00 16.06
CA THR A 56 -23.01 9.83 16.69
C THR A 56 -21.63 9.41 16.16
N LEU A 57 -21.02 10.27 15.37
CA LEU A 57 -19.72 10.02 14.78
C LEU A 57 -18.64 10.68 15.65
N HIS A 58 -17.77 9.84 16.23
CA HIS A 58 -16.65 10.29 17.06
C HIS A 58 -15.37 10.35 16.22
N GLU A 59 -14.77 11.51 16.15
CA GLU A 59 -13.48 11.72 15.48
C GLU A 59 -12.32 11.25 16.38
N THR A 60 -12.40 10.00 16.82
CA THR A 60 -11.39 9.33 17.65
C THR A 60 -10.85 8.11 16.91
N GLY A 61 -9.59 7.71 17.20
CA GLY A 61 -8.92 6.59 16.57
C GLY A 61 -7.87 5.96 17.46
N GLY A 62 -7.19 4.93 16.92
CA GLY A 62 -6.10 4.27 17.62
C GLY A 62 -6.52 3.64 18.95
N GLN A 63 -5.63 3.67 19.93
CA GLN A 63 -5.85 3.06 21.25
C GLN A 63 -7.04 3.69 22.00
N GLU A 64 -7.30 4.97 21.80
CA GLU A 64 -8.41 5.64 22.47
C GLU A 64 -9.77 5.11 21.97
N ALA A 65 -9.93 4.94 20.65
CA ALA A 65 -11.15 4.33 20.10
C ALA A 65 -11.34 2.88 20.58
N LEU A 66 -10.26 2.10 20.67
CA LEU A 66 -10.32 0.74 21.20
C LEU A 66 -10.71 0.71 22.68
N ARG A 67 -10.16 1.62 23.50
CA ARG A 67 -10.53 1.78 24.90
C ARG A 67 -12.02 2.13 25.06
N GLN A 68 -12.50 3.12 24.30
CA GLN A 68 -13.90 3.55 24.34
C GLN A 68 -14.86 2.41 23.95
N LEU A 69 -14.48 1.61 22.92
CA LEU A 69 -15.27 0.46 22.50
C LEU A 69 -15.37 -0.59 23.63
N ARG A 70 -14.27 -0.90 24.29
CA ARG A 70 -14.24 -1.84 25.45
C ARG A 70 -15.12 -1.39 26.60
N LEU A 71 -15.09 -0.12 26.90
CA LEU A 71 -15.88 0.47 27.98
C LEU A 71 -17.36 0.68 27.61
N GLY A 72 -17.75 0.47 26.35
CA GLY A 72 -19.10 0.72 25.86
C GLY A 72 -19.46 2.21 25.76
N GLU A 73 -18.45 3.07 25.72
CA GLU A 73 -18.63 4.50 25.45
C GLU A 73 -19.02 4.72 23.98
N ILE A 74 -18.59 3.81 23.09
CA ILE A 74 -18.98 3.71 21.68
C ILE A 74 -19.45 2.28 21.34
N ASP A 75 -20.18 2.13 20.26
CA ASP A 75 -20.78 0.86 19.82
C ASP A 75 -19.97 0.16 18.74
N ALA A 76 -19.23 0.93 17.94
CA ALA A 76 -18.30 0.44 16.93
C ALA A 76 -17.06 1.34 16.80
N ALA A 77 -15.98 0.73 16.31
CA ALA A 77 -14.76 1.44 15.93
C ALA A 77 -14.26 0.94 14.58
N LEU A 78 -13.88 1.87 13.71
CA LEU A 78 -13.33 1.60 12.39
C LEU A 78 -11.84 1.96 12.36
N PHE A 79 -11.06 1.05 11.81
CA PHE A 79 -9.61 1.23 11.62
C PHE A 79 -9.22 0.83 10.20
N VAL A 80 -8.29 1.58 9.62
CA VAL A 80 -7.63 1.21 8.35
C VAL A 80 -6.16 0.96 8.65
N GLY A 81 -5.66 -0.19 8.28
CA GLY A 81 -4.26 -0.54 8.52
C GLY A 81 -3.97 -2.03 8.34
N GLY A 82 -2.69 -2.39 8.29
CA GLY A 82 -2.25 -3.76 8.08
C GLY A 82 -2.66 -4.73 9.19
N ALA A 83 -2.86 -5.99 8.84
CA ALA A 83 -3.25 -7.05 9.79
C ALA A 83 -2.24 -7.24 10.94
N ASN A 84 -0.97 -6.97 10.69
CA ASN A 84 0.10 -7.12 11.70
C ASN A 84 0.27 -5.89 12.61
N SER A 85 -0.58 -4.87 12.47
CA SER A 85 -0.55 -3.71 13.36
C SER A 85 -0.85 -4.14 14.81
N PRO A 86 -0.05 -3.69 15.81
CA PRO A 86 -0.28 -4.04 17.22
C PRO A 86 -1.70 -3.72 17.69
N LEU A 87 -2.26 -2.60 17.25
CA LEU A 87 -3.64 -2.19 17.56
C LEU A 87 -4.66 -3.21 17.04
N ILE A 88 -4.50 -3.66 15.80
CA ILE A 88 -5.42 -4.62 15.15
C ILE A 88 -5.29 -5.99 15.82
N GLN A 89 -4.07 -6.42 16.10
CA GLN A 89 -3.82 -7.67 16.84
C GLN A 89 -4.47 -7.63 18.22
N GLU A 90 -4.29 -6.54 18.96
CA GLU A 90 -4.92 -6.35 20.26
C GLU A 90 -6.45 -6.42 20.18
N ALA A 91 -7.05 -5.78 19.16
CA ALA A 91 -8.49 -5.79 18.96
C ALA A 91 -9.03 -7.18 18.57
N ILE A 92 -8.32 -7.93 17.72
CA ILE A 92 -8.75 -9.26 17.26
C ILE A 92 -8.74 -10.27 18.42
N PHE A 93 -7.75 -10.19 19.31
CA PHE A 93 -7.64 -11.11 20.44
C PHE A 93 -8.52 -10.72 21.65
N ASP A 94 -9.20 -9.58 21.57
CA ASP A 94 -10.06 -9.12 22.66
C ASP A 94 -11.42 -9.87 22.66
N PRO A 95 -11.74 -10.60 23.74
CA PRO A 95 -13.00 -11.34 23.81
C PRO A 95 -14.23 -10.44 23.93
N ALA A 96 -14.06 -9.16 24.34
CA ALA A 96 -15.15 -8.20 24.54
C ALA A 96 -15.70 -7.61 23.23
N ILE A 97 -14.98 -7.75 22.14
CA ILE A 97 -15.36 -7.18 20.84
C ILE A 97 -15.36 -8.23 19.74
N ARG A 98 -15.99 -7.91 18.62
CA ARG A 98 -16.09 -8.80 17.45
C ARG A 98 -15.75 -8.03 16.18
N LEU A 99 -15.12 -8.71 15.24
CA LEU A 99 -14.90 -8.22 13.89
C LEU A 99 -16.17 -8.43 13.07
N MET A 100 -16.65 -7.36 12.40
CA MET A 100 -17.83 -7.43 11.55
C MET A 100 -17.45 -7.88 10.13
N SER A 101 -18.20 -8.83 9.60
CA SER A 101 -18.15 -9.19 8.19
C SER A 101 -18.98 -8.21 7.35
N LEU A 102 -18.47 -7.82 6.17
CA LEU A 102 -19.08 -6.89 5.23
C LEU A 102 -19.65 -7.67 4.02
N PRO A 103 -20.90 -8.17 4.06
CA PRO A 103 -21.44 -9.02 3.01
C PRO A 103 -21.50 -8.36 1.64
N ARG A 104 -21.52 -7.01 1.60
CA ARG A 104 -21.54 -6.21 0.36
C ARG A 104 -20.16 -5.80 -0.14
N ALA A 105 -19.07 -6.48 0.28
CA ALA A 105 -17.70 -6.16 -0.11
C ALA A 105 -17.51 -6.07 -1.65
N ASP A 106 -18.15 -6.96 -2.41
CA ASP A 106 -18.12 -6.93 -3.88
C ASP A 106 -18.77 -5.67 -4.46
N ALA A 107 -19.87 -5.20 -3.86
CA ALA A 107 -20.56 -4.00 -4.32
C ALA A 107 -19.69 -2.74 -4.12
N TYR A 108 -18.99 -2.65 -2.98
CA TYR A 108 -18.03 -1.57 -2.73
C TYR A 108 -16.87 -1.60 -3.73
N ALA A 109 -16.27 -2.76 -3.98
CA ALA A 109 -15.17 -2.91 -4.93
C ALA A 109 -15.57 -2.59 -6.38
N ARG A 110 -16.84 -2.79 -6.75
CA ARG A 110 -17.38 -2.40 -8.07
C ARG A 110 -17.68 -0.91 -8.17
N ARG A 111 -18.11 -0.30 -7.07
CA ARG A 111 -18.50 1.12 -7.03
C ARG A 111 -17.31 2.07 -6.91
N TYR A 112 -16.26 1.65 -6.20
CA TYR A 112 -15.09 2.47 -5.89
C TYR A 112 -13.83 1.77 -6.39
N GLY A 113 -13.16 2.34 -7.41
CA GLY A 113 -11.99 1.73 -8.06
C GLY A 113 -10.79 1.50 -7.13
N TYR A 114 -10.66 2.33 -6.08
CA TYR A 114 -9.60 2.22 -5.08
C TYR A 114 -9.87 1.16 -4.00
N ILE A 115 -11.09 0.61 -3.94
CA ILE A 115 -11.47 -0.44 -2.99
C ILE A 115 -11.28 -1.81 -3.60
N SER A 116 -10.67 -2.71 -2.85
CA SER A 116 -10.58 -4.13 -3.16
C SER A 116 -11.43 -4.94 -2.18
N ARG A 117 -12.11 -5.98 -2.70
CA ARG A 117 -12.68 -7.01 -1.84
C ARG A 117 -11.56 -7.85 -1.24
N LEU A 118 -11.68 -8.13 0.04
CA LEU A 118 -10.77 -8.99 0.79
C LEU A 118 -11.57 -10.08 1.49
N THR A 119 -10.93 -11.20 1.77
CA THR A 119 -11.46 -12.26 2.62
C THR A 119 -10.40 -12.61 3.65
N LEU A 120 -10.75 -12.57 4.93
CA LEU A 120 -9.94 -13.10 6.01
C LEU A 120 -10.47 -14.50 6.33
N PRO A 121 -9.77 -15.58 5.92
CA PRO A 121 -10.26 -16.94 6.13
C PRO A 121 -10.30 -17.32 7.60
N ALA A 122 -11.17 -18.25 7.95
CA ALA A 122 -11.23 -18.82 9.29
C ALA A 122 -9.86 -19.33 9.74
N GLY A 123 -9.49 -19.01 10.98
CA GLY A 123 -8.22 -19.45 11.58
C GLY A 123 -6.97 -18.72 11.09
N THR A 124 -7.04 -17.78 10.13
CA THR A 124 -5.85 -17.11 9.56
C THR A 124 -4.99 -16.38 10.60
N ILE A 125 -5.61 -15.83 11.63
CA ILE A 125 -4.90 -15.07 12.68
C ILE A 125 -4.33 -16.03 13.75
N ASP A 126 -5.11 -17.04 14.14
CA ASP A 126 -4.69 -18.04 15.12
C ASP A 126 -5.41 -19.37 14.82
N LEU A 127 -4.65 -20.35 14.33
CA LEU A 127 -5.17 -21.67 14.00
C LEU A 127 -5.65 -22.44 15.23
N ALA A 128 -4.96 -22.30 16.35
CA ALA A 128 -5.29 -23.05 17.57
C ALA A 128 -6.60 -22.57 18.21
N ARG A 129 -6.87 -21.26 18.14
CA ARG A 129 -8.10 -20.63 18.64
C ARG A 129 -9.18 -20.52 17.58
N ASN A 130 -8.89 -20.89 16.34
CA ASN A 130 -9.75 -20.68 15.17
C ASN A 130 -10.22 -19.22 15.07
N LEU A 131 -9.26 -18.29 15.03
CA LEU A 131 -9.54 -16.84 14.88
C LEU A 131 -9.21 -16.36 13.46
N PRO A 132 -10.16 -15.71 12.75
CA PRO A 132 -11.57 -15.60 13.11
C PRO A 132 -12.30 -16.96 13.03
N PRO A 133 -13.46 -17.14 13.69
CA PRO A 133 -14.15 -18.44 13.73
C PRO A 133 -14.80 -18.84 12.41
N SER A 134 -14.97 -17.92 11.49
CA SER A 134 -15.48 -18.10 10.12
C SER A 134 -14.84 -17.10 9.18
N ASP A 135 -14.95 -17.32 7.90
CA ASP A 135 -14.49 -16.37 6.89
C ASP A 135 -15.15 -15.00 7.07
N VAL A 136 -14.36 -13.94 7.07
CA VAL A 136 -14.82 -12.55 7.18
C VAL A 136 -14.63 -11.86 5.84
N ALA A 137 -15.75 -11.46 5.23
CA ALA A 137 -15.72 -10.60 4.05
C ALA A 137 -15.36 -9.17 4.46
N MET A 138 -14.36 -8.59 3.84
CA MET A 138 -13.80 -7.29 4.16
C MET A 138 -13.59 -6.48 2.88
N ILE A 139 -13.32 -5.21 3.07
CA ILE A 139 -12.83 -4.30 2.02
C ILE A 139 -11.52 -3.68 2.48
N GLY A 140 -10.71 -3.23 1.54
CA GLY A 140 -9.47 -2.54 1.83
C GLY A 140 -8.99 -1.71 0.67
N THR A 141 -7.98 -0.91 0.94
CA THR A 141 -7.26 -0.13 -0.06
C THR A 141 -5.80 -0.56 -0.09
N LYS A 142 -5.00 0.02 -0.98
CA LYS A 142 -3.58 -0.25 -1.08
C LYS A 142 -2.79 0.92 -0.56
N ALA A 143 -1.86 0.67 0.35
CA ALA A 143 -0.84 1.63 0.70
C ALA A 143 0.05 1.91 -0.52
N MET A 144 0.31 3.17 -0.82
CA MET A 144 1.11 3.58 -1.98
C MET A 144 2.32 4.40 -1.54
N LEU A 145 3.45 4.13 -2.16
CA LEU A 145 4.62 4.98 -2.05
C LEU A 145 4.54 6.04 -3.15
N ALA A 146 4.34 7.29 -2.75
CA ALA A 146 4.40 8.44 -3.66
C ALA A 146 5.77 9.11 -3.58
N ALA A 147 6.31 9.47 -4.72
CA ALA A 147 7.55 10.23 -4.83
C ALA A 147 7.31 11.51 -5.63
N ARG A 148 8.04 12.57 -5.28
CA ARG A 148 8.03 13.80 -6.08
C ARG A 148 8.70 13.56 -7.43
N ASP A 149 8.29 14.32 -8.44
CA ASP A 149 8.97 14.35 -9.73
C ASP A 149 10.44 14.77 -9.56
N GLY A 150 11.32 14.18 -10.39
CA GLY A 150 12.75 14.44 -10.34
C GLY A 150 13.51 13.70 -9.22
N LEU A 151 12.88 12.76 -8.51
CA LEU A 151 13.63 11.89 -7.60
C LEU A 151 14.62 11.06 -8.41
N HIS A 152 15.89 10.99 -7.92
CA HIS A 152 16.95 10.29 -8.63
C HIS A 152 16.60 8.80 -8.80
N PRO A 153 16.78 8.19 -10.00
CA PRO A 153 16.40 6.81 -10.29
C PRO A 153 16.96 5.79 -9.30
N ALA A 154 18.19 5.99 -8.87
CA ALA A 154 18.83 5.10 -7.90
C ALA A 154 18.17 5.13 -6.52
N VAL A 155 17.60 6.26 -6.11
CA VAL A 155 16.80 6.35 -4.86
C VAL A 155 15.49 5.60 -5.03
N ILE A 156 14.87 5.68 -6.21
CA ILE A 156 13.65 4.91 -6.54
C ILE A 156 13.95 3.41 -6.44
N ASN A 157 15.08 2.94 -6.99
CA ASN A 157 15.49 1.55 -6.90
C ASN A 157 15.69 1.09 -5.45
N LEU A 158 16.41 1.88 -4.63
CA LEU A 158 16.59 1.58 -3.20
C LEU A 158 15.27 1.50 -2.45
N LEU A 159 14.33 2.40 -2.74
CA LEU A 159 13.00 2.38 -2.12
C LEU A 159 12.20 1.14 -2.51
N ILE A 160 12.30 0.70 -3.77
CA ILE A 160 11.63 -0.52 -4.24
C ILE A 160 12.24 -1.77 -3.62
N ASP A 161 13.57 -1.83 -3.52
CA ASP A 161 14.27 -2.96 -2.88
C ASP A 161 13.92 -3.04 -1.40
N ALA A 162 13.98 -1.93 -0.67
CA ALA A 162 13.53 -1.86 0.73
C ALA A 162 12.05 -2.24 0.89
N ALA A 163 11.19 -1.79 -0.03
CA ALA A 163 9.78 -2.16 -0.02
C ALA A 163 9.57 -3.67 -0.26
N ARG A 164 10.40 -4.29 -1.12
CA ARG A 164 10.37 -5.74 -1.34
C ARG A 164 10.83 -6.51 -0.12
N ASP A 165 11.89 -6.06 0.53
CA ASP A 165 12.43 -6.70 1.74
C ASP A 165 11.42 -6.66 2.89
N ILE A 166 10.67 -5.57 3.02
CA ILE A 166 9.71 -5.36 4.11
C ILE A 166 8.35 -6.01 3.79
N HIS A 167 7.86 -5.89 2.55
CA HIS A 167 6.49 -6.22 2.17
C HIS A 167 6.38 -7.38 1.17
N GLY A 168 7.50 -7.97 0.72
CA GLY A 168 7.50 -9.05 -0.27
C GLY A 168 7.11 -10.42 0.30
N GLY A 169 6.96 -10.54 1.61
CA GLY A 169 6.53 -11.76 2.28
C GLY A 169 5.04 -12.06 2.09
N GLN A 170 4.64 -13.27 2.47
CA GLN A 170 3.23 -13.65 2.55
C GLN A 170 2.58 -13.00 3.78
N GLY A 171 1.41 -12.38 3.59
CA GLY A 171 0.59 -11.78 4.64
C GLY A 171 -0.77 -12.46 4.80
N ALA A 172 -1.62 -11.88 5.63
CA ALA A 172 -2.99 -12.37 5.82
C ALA A 172 -3.87 -12.16 4.56
N PHE A 173 -3.50 -11.21 3.70
CA PHE A 173 -4.22 -10.84 2.49
C PHE A 173 -3.34 -10.82 1.25
N GLU A 174 -2.05 -10.97 1.40
CA GLU A 174 -1.05 -10.84 0.34
C GLU A 174 -0.38 -12.19 0.04
N ALA A 175 -0.24 -12.50 -1.23
CA ALA A 175 0.59 -13.62 -1.66
C ALA A 175 2.09 -13.23 -1.62
N ALA A 176 2.95 -14.21 -1.41
CA ALA A 176 4.40 -13.98 -1.47
C ALA A 176 4.82 -13.41 -2.83
N GLY A 177 5.55 -12.30 -2.83
CA GLY A 177 5.99 -11.60 -4.04
C GLY A 177 4.91 -10.74 -4.74
N GLU A 178 3.71 -10.60 -4.18
CA GLU A 178 2.66 -9.73 -4.72
C GLU A 178 3.05 -8.24 -4.60
N PHE A 179 3.75 -7.88 -3.54
CA PHE A 179 4.19 -6.51 -3.28
C PHE A 179 5.73 -6.42 -3.20
N PRO A 180 6.30 -5.25 -3.56
CA PRO A 180 5.66 -4.05 -4.13
C PRO A 180 5.12 -4.30 -5.54
N GLY A 181 3.93 -3.74 -5.85
CA GLY A 181 3.23 -3.94 -7.10
C GLY A 181 2.73 -2.65 -7.76
N THR A 182 2.31 -2.75 -9.04
CA THR A 182 1.75 -1.63 -9.81
C THR A 182 0.28 -1.88 -10.21
N ALA A 183 -0.31 -2.98 -9.79
CA ALA A 183 -1.69 -3.31 -10.14
C ALA A 183 -2.68 -2.37 -9.44
N ARG A 184 -3.64 -1.83 -10.23
CA ARG A 184 -4.72 -0.95 -9.77
C ARG A 184 -4.22 0.23 -8.94
N VAL A 185 -3.29 1.01 -9.50
CA VAL A 185 -2.87 2.29 -8.94
C VAL A 185 -3.52 3.41 -9.73
N ASP A 186 -4.13 4.37 -9.03
CA ASP A 186 -4.78 5.54 -9.64
C ASP A 186 -3.77 6.66 -9.95
N LEU A 187 -2.53 6.51 -9.50
CA LEU A 187 -1.44 7.45 -9.74
C LEU A 187 -0.56 6.98 -10.90
N LEU A 188 0.07 7.95 -11.58
CA LEU A 188 1.05 7.66 -12.62
C LEU A 188 2.22 6.87 -12.02
N VAL A 189 2.50 5.72 -12.63
CA VAL A 189 3.64 4.88 -12.22
C VAL A 189 4.92 5.50 -12.76
N SER A 190 5.92 5.68 -11.90
CA SER A 190 7.23 6.14 -12.32
C SER A 190 7.82 5.20 -13.39
N PRO A 191 8.30 5.71 -14.54
CA PRO A 191 8.97 4.88 -15.56
C PRO A 191 10.13 4.06 -14.99
N TYR A 192 10.89 4.62 -14.06
CA TYR A 192 12.00 3.93 -13.39
C TYR A 192 11.51 2.78 -12.49
N ALA A 193 10.39 2.98 -11.79
CA ALA A 193 9.79 1.92 -10.98
C ALA A 193 9.26 0.77 -11.85
N ASP A 194 8.67 1.06 -13.00
CA ASP A 194 8.21 0.03 -13.95
C ASP A 194 9.39 -0.70 -14.59
N GLN A 195 10.46 0.01 -14.97
CA GLN A 195 11.69 -0.60 -15.47
C GLN A 195 12.33 -1.53 -14.44
N HIS A 196 12.48 -1.08 -13.19
CA HIS A 196 13.03 -1.91 -12.12
C HIS A 196 12.18 -3.18 -11.87
N ARG A 197 10.86 -3.07 -11.95
CA ARG A 197 9.96 -4.22 -11.81
C ARG A 197 10.12 -5.23 -12.93
N ARG A 198 10.30 -4.78 -14.18
CA ARG A 198 10.41 -5.65 -15.39
C ARG A 198 11.75 -6.32 -15.51
N PHE A 199 12.81 -5.62 -15.21
CA PHE A 199 14.19 -6.04 -15.48
C PHE A 199 15.01 -6.31 -14.22
N GLY A 200 14.44 -6.05 -13.03
CA GLY A 200 15.15 -6.12 -11.76
C GLY A 200 16.07 -4.91 -11.52
N PRO A 201 16.81 -4.92 -10.42
CA PRO A 201 17.81 -3.91 -10.12
C PRO A 201 18.92 -3.94 -11.18
N SER A 202 19.39 -2.75 -11.59
CA SER A 202 20.51 -2.64 -12.51
C SER A 202 21.72 -3.40 -11.95
N PHE A 203 22.37 -4.21 -12.80
CA PHE A 203 23.58 -4.96 -12.45
C PHE A 203 24.65 -4.09 -11.75
N LEU A 204 24.76 -2.83 -12.14
CA LEU A 204 25.73 -1.90 -11.56
C LEU A 204 25.46 -1.66 -10.06
N TYR A 205 24.19 -1.52 -9.68
CA TYR A 205 23.81 -1.30 -8.27
C TYR A 205 23.86 -2.56 -7.41
N GLN A 206 23.89 -3.74 -8.03
CA GLN A 206 24.13 -5.01 -7.34
C GLN A 206 25.62 -5.27 -7.09
N ALA A 207 26.47 -4.89 -8.04
CA ALA A 207 27.89 -5.21 -8.04
C ALA A 207 28.76 -4.15 -7.34
N MET A 208 28.27 -2.91 -7.17
CA MET A 208 29.05 -1.76 -6.70
C MET A 208 28.28 -0.90 -5.70
N PRO A 209 29.00 -0.18 -4.81
CA PRO A 209 28.40 0.84 -3.95
C PRO A 209 27.64 1.88 -4.79
N PHE A 210 26.54 2.42 -4.22
CA PHE A 210 25.64 3.38 -4.86
C PHE A 210 26.36 4.52 -5.63
N TRP A 211 27.36 5.17 -4.98
CA TRP A 211 28.09 6.28 -5.59
C TRP A 211 28.92 5.85 -6.82
N ALA A 212 29.46 4.64 -6.80
CA ALA A 212 30.24 4.11 -7.90
C ALA A 212 29.35 3.71 -9.09
N ALA A 213 28.22 3.04 -8.83
CA ALA A 213 27.24 2.69 -9.84
C ALA A 213 26.68 3.96 -10.54
N ALA A 214 26.31 4.98 -9.78
CA ALA A 214 25.83 6.26 -10.31
C ALA A 214 26.91 6.98 -11.15
N LEU A 215 28.18 6.90 -10.75
CA LEU A 215 29.30 7.45 -11.53
C LEU A 215 29.47 6.71 -12.85
N VAL A 216 29.44 5.38 -12.83
CA VAL A 216 29.56 4.54 -14.02
C VAL A 216 28.41 4.80 -15.01
N GLU A 217 27.16 4.90 -14.55
CA GLU A 217 26.04 5.25 -15.41
C GLU A 217 26.26 6.59 -16.13
N ARG A 218 26.71 7.62 -15.40
CA ARG A 218 27.00 8.93 -15.98
C ARG A 218 28.15 8.85 -16.98
N LEU A 219 29.19 8.08 -16.67
CA LEU A 219 30.32 7.87 -17.57
C LEU A 219 29.90 7.13 -18.85
N ILE A 220 29.06 6.12 -18.78
CA ILE A 220 28.54 5.41 -19.94
C ILE A 220 27.77 6.36 -20.86
N VAL A 221 26.86 7.16 -20.29
CA VAL A 221 26.09 8.15 -21.05
C VAL A 221 26.96 9.18 -21.76
N LEU A 222 28.11 9.53 -21.16
CA LEU A 222 29.07 10.47 -21.74
C LEU A 222 30.03 9.80 -22.75
N LEU A 223 30.56 8.62 -22.39
CA LEU A 223 31.60 7.94 -23.19
C LEU A 223 31.05 7.28 -24.45
N VAL A 224 29.82 6.75 -24.42
CA VAL A 224 29.24 6.09 -25.62
C VAL A 224 29.08 7.06 -26.79
N PRO A 225 28.46 8.25 -26.67
CA PRO A 225 28.39 9.24 -27.72
C PRO A 225 29.78 9.74 -28.13
N LEU A 226 30.70 9.92 -27.16
CA LEU A 226 32.07 10.36 -27.46
C LEU A 226 32.83 9.36 -28.30
N LEU A 227 32.70 8.05 -28.02
CA LEU A 227 33.29 6.98 -28.83
C LEU A 227 32.73 6.97 -30.25
N PHE A 228 31.41 7.15 -30.41
CA PHE A 228 30.78 7.25 -31.73
C PHE A 228 31.26 8.47 -32.53
N LEU A 229 31.65 9.55 -31.85
CA LEU A 229 32.17 10.75 -32.48
C LEU A 229 33.68 10.65 -32.80
N VAL A 230 34.45 10.07 -31.89
CA VAL A 230 35.93 9.92 -32.04
C VAL A 230 36.29 8.83 -33.01
N PHE A 231 35.56 7.69 -33.06
CA PHE A 231 35.86 6.57 -33.94
C PHE A 231 35.92 6.94 -35.42
N PRO A 232 34.93 7.64 -36.03
CA PRO A 232 35.03 8.08 -37.40
C PRO A 232 36.12 9.16 -37.62
N LEU A 233 36.34 10.04 -36.62
CA LEU A 233 37.39 11.07 -36.70
C LEU A 233 38.78 10.46 -36.81
N VAL A 234 39.10 9.47 -35.98
CA VAL A 234 40.41 8.76 -35.99
C VAL A 234 40.60 8.00 -37.31
N ASN A 235 39.54 7.44 -37.88
CA ASN A 235 39.61 6.71 -39.16
C ASN A 235 39.66 7.65 -40.38
N LEU A 236 39.16 8.88 -40.28
CA LEU A 236 39.20 9.87 -41.35
C LEU A 236 40.53 10.67 -41.39
N LEU A 237 41.13 10.94 -40.22
CA LEU A 237 42.39 11.71 -40.11
C LEU A 237 43.52 11.15 -40.98
N PRO A 238 43.87 9.87 -40.97
CA PRO A 238 44.94 9.35 -41.81
C PRO A 238 44.62 9.45 -43.32
N ARG A 239 43.36 9.37 -43.73
CA ARG A 239 42.95 9.52 -45.13
C ARG A 239 43.08 10.98 -45.61
N VAL A 240 42.74 11.93 -44.76
CA VAL A 240 42.86 13.38 -45.09
C VAL A 240 44.34 13.80 -45.13
N VAL A 241 45.18 13.29 -44.24
CA VAL A 241 46.62 13.56 -44.22
C VAL A 241 47.28 12.98 -45.46
N GLN A 242 46.98 11.72 -45.84
CA GLN A 242 47.50 11.08 -47.08
C GLN A 242 47.04 11.77 -48.35
N TRP A 243 45.84 12.39 -48.37
CA TRP A 243 45.36 13.14 -49.52
C TRP A 243 46.11 14.47 -49.67
N ARG A 244 46.43 15.14 -48.55
CA ARG A 244 47.21 16.40 -48.56
C ARG A 244 48.66 16.20 -49.00
N ASP A 245 49.27 15.05 -48.70
CA ASP A 245 50.67 14.76 -49.07
C ASP A 245 50.78 14.28 -50.55
N ARG A 246 49.65 14.09 -51.26
CA ARG A 246 49.65 13.72 -52.73
C ARG A 246 49.25 14.87 -53.65
N SER A 247 48.93 16.07 -53.08
CA SER A 247 48.66 17.30 -53.83
C SER A 247 49.84 18.26 -53.71
#